data_7f3e8e2ad4fa87ebbc168d89d4d2de4e
#
_entry.id   7f3e8e2ad4fa87ebbc168d89d4d2de4e
#
_cell.length_a   1.000
_cell.length_b   1.000
_cell.length_c   1.000
_cell.angle_alpha   90.00
_cell.angle_beta   90.00
_cell.angle_gamma   90.00
#
_symmetry.space_group_name_H-M   'P 1'
#
loop_
_entity.id
_entity.type
_entity.pdbx_description
1 polymer ?
#
loop_
_entity_poly.entity_id
_entity_poly.type
_entity_poly.pdbx_seq_one_letter_code
_entity_poly.pdbx_strand_id
1 'polypeptide(L)'
;MGKYIMALDQGTTSSRCILFDREGRMCSVAQKEYTQHYPQPGWVEHDPMDIWSTQIGVAQEALLKIDGTYEDIDAIGITNQRETTVVWDRHTGEPVYNAIVWQCRRTAEYCDGLKEKGLEASFRSKTGLLIDPYFSGTKLRWILE
;
A
#
# COMPACT_ATOMS: atom_id res chain seq x y z
N MET A 1 -18.34 -21.49 -11.81
CA MET A 1 -17.86 -21.43 -10.41
C MET A 1 -16.37 -21.59 -10.47
N GLY A 2 -15.63 -20.58 -10.06
CA GLY A 2 -14.16 -20.55 -10.17
C GLY A 2 -13.50 -21.65 -9.34
N LYS A 3 -12.22 -21.83 -9.55
CA LYS A 3 -11.44 -22.89 -8.88
C LYS A 3 -10.56 -22.34 -7.77
N TYR A 4 -10.26 -21.03 -7.82
CA TYR A 4 -9.22 -20.42 -6.99
C TYR A 4 -9.71 -19.16 -6.29
N ILE A 5 -9.09 -18.87 -5.15
CA ILE A 5 -9.10 -17.57 -4.49
C ILE A 5 -7.75 -16.91 -4.77
N MET A 6 -7.78 -15.67 -5.26
CA MET A 6 -6.59 -14.87 -5.51
C MET A 6 -6.31 -13.98 -4.30
N ALA A 7 -5.13 -14.10 -3.71
CA ALA A 7 -4.65 -13.22 -2.65
C ALA A 7 -3.62 -12.24 -3.23
N LEU A 8 -3.93 -10.94 -3.20
CA LEU A 8 -3.04 -9.86 -3.60
C LEU A 8 -2.40 -9.26 -2.35
N ASP A 9 -1.09 -9.42 -2.23
CA ASP A 9 -0.30 -8.94 -1.08
C ASP A 9 0.59 -7.79 -1.52
N GLN A 10 0.20 -6.55 -1.15
CA GLN A 10 0.97 -5.37 -1.41
C GLN A 10 1.92 -5.09 -0.26
N GLY A 11 3.12 -5.64 -0.34
CA GLY A 11 4.19 -5.40 0.63
C GLY A 11 4.90 -4.06 0.44
N THR A 12 5.78 -3.71 1.37
CA THR A 12 6.56 -2.45 1.31
C THR A 12 7.61 -2.47 0.20
N THR A 13 8.17 -3.63 -0.11
CA THR A 13 9.28 -3.75 -1.09
C THR A 13 8.91 -4.54 -2.33
N SER A 14 7.77 -5.23 -2.30
CA SER A 14 7.34 -6.09 -3.41
C SER A 14 5.84 -6.27 -3.44
N SER A 15 5.31 -6.54 -4.63
CA SER A 15 3.94 -6.99 -4.85
C SER A 15 3.95 -8.51 -4.98
N ARG A 16 2.94 -9.19 -4.43
CA ARG A 16 2.80 -10.64 -4.49
C ARG A 16 1.38 -11.04 -4.84
N CYS A 17 1.25 -12.12 -5.59
CA CYS A 17 -0.03 -12.80 -5.82
C CYS A 17 0.10 -14.27 -5.48
N ILE A 18 -0.86 -14.82 -4.74
CA ILE A 18 -0.95 -16.24 -4.41
C ILE A 18 -2.31 -16.75 -4.84
N LEU A 19 -2.37 -17.89 -5.51
CA LEU A 19 -3.60 -18.58 -5.83
C LEU A 19 -3.78 -19.77 -4.90
N PHE A 20 -4.92 -19.82 -4.22
CA PHE A 20 -5.30 -20.92 -3.33
C PHE A 20 -6.48 -21.70 -3.94
N ASP A 21 -6.46 -23.03 -3.79
CA ASP A 21 -7.63 -23.85 -4.08
C ASP A 21 -8.67 -23.78 -2.94
N ARG A 22 -9.77 -24.53 -3.09
CA ARG A 22 -10.86 -24.56 -2.09
C ARG A 22 -10.46 -25.23 -0.78
N GLU A 23 -9.43 -26.04 -0.78
CA GLU A 23 -8.85 -26.69 0.40
C GLU A 23 -7.82 -25.81 1.09
N GLY A 24 -7.55 -24.60 0.58
CA GLY A 24 -6.58 -23.65 1.11
C GLY A 24 -5.12 -23.98 0.77
N ARG A 25 -4.88 -24.86 -0.21
CA ARG A 25 -3.53 -25.19 -0.68
C ARG A 25 -3.07 -24.13 -1.67
N MET A 26 -1.82 -23.72 -1.54
CA MET A 26 -1.18 -22.79 -2.48
C MET A 26 -0.88 -23.51 -3.81
N CYS A 27 -1.56 -23.06 -4.89
CA CYS A 27 -1.41 -23.63 -6.23
C CYS A 27 -0.41 -22.85 -7.09
N SER A 28 -0.30 -21.54 -6.88
CA SER A 28 0.64 -20.69 -7.61
C SER A 28 1.05 -19.50 -6.78
N VAL A 29 2.25 -18.98 -7.04
CA VAL A 29 2.77 -17.74 -6.46
C VAL A 29 3.61 -16.98 -7.48
N ALA A 30 3.44 -15.67 -7.50
CA ALA A 30 4.32 -14.74 -8.22
C ALA A 30 4.63 -13.54 -7.33
N GLN A 31 5.84 -13.02 -7.44
CA GLN A 31 6.30 -11.87 -6.65
C GLN A 31 7.24 -11.03 -7.50
N LYS A 32 7.15 -9.69 -7.36
CA LYS A 32 8.04 -8.75 -8.02
C LYS A 32 8.36 -7.59 -7.09
N GLU A 33 9.65 -7.28 -6.98
CA GLU A 33 10.11 -6.07 -6.30
C GLU A 33 9.87 -4.83 -7.17
N TYR A 34 9.78 -3.67 -6.52
CA TYR A 34 9.69 -2.36 -7.17
C TYR A 34 10.61 -1.34 -6.49
N THR A 35 10.89 -0.25 -7.19
CA THR A 35 11.87 0.75 -6.76
C THR A 35 11.42 1.48 -5.49
N GLN A 36 12.35 1.59 -4.54
CA GLN A 36 12.21 2.43 -3.36
C GLN A 36 12.92 3.76 -3.61
N HIS A 37 12.24 4.88 -3.38
CA HIS A 37 12.80 6.22 -3.57
C HIS A 37 13.12 6.87 -2.23
N TYR A 38 14.33 7.42 -2.11
CA TYR A 38 14.84 8.10 -0.91
C TYR A 38 15.30 9.51 -1.26
N PRO A 39 14.37 10.46 -1.56
CA PRO A 39 14.73 11.78 -2.10
C PRO A 39 15.52 12.65 -1.13
N GLN A 40 15.35 12.44 0.18
CA GLN A 40 16.07 13.13 1.24
C GLN A 40 16.32 12.20 2.46
N PRO A 41 17.24 12.51 3.38
CA PRO A 41 17.41 11.73 4.61
C PRO A 41 16.08 11.58 5.39
N GLY A 42 15.70 10.35 5.69
CA GLY A 42 14.45 10.03 6.39
C GLY A 42 13.18 10.09 5.53
N TRP A 43 13.27 10.42 4.24
CA TRP A 43 12.14 10.38 3.31
C TRP A 43 12.10 9.05 2.58
N VAL A 44 10.91 8.49 2.46
CA VAL A 44 10.68 7.23 1.73
C VAL A 44 9.43 7.38 0.87
N GLU A 45 9.57 7.09 -0.41
CA GLU A 45 8.51 7.21 -1.40
C GLU A 45 8.46 5.98 -2.31
N HIS A 46 7.26 5.71 -2.84
CA HIS A 46 7.06 4.78 -3.95
C HIS A 46 6.34 5.49 -5.10
N ASP A 47 6.64 5.07 -6.34
CA ASP A 47 5.80 5.42 -7.47
C ASP A 47 4.49 4.59 -7.40
N PRO A 48 3.30 5.21 -7.31
CA PRO A 48 2.04 4.47 -7.30
C PRO A 48 1.83 3.64 -8.56
N MET A 49 2.39 4.05 -9.69
CA MET A 49 2.27 3.31 -10.95
C MET A 49 3.16 2.07 -10.98
N ASP A 50 4.32 2.09 -10.30
CA ASP A 50 5.14 0.89 -10.08
C ASP A 50 4.40 -0.13 -9.21
N ILE A 51 3.73 0.33 -8.14
CA ILE A 51 2.88 -0.52 -7.29
C ILE A 51 1.77 -1.17 -8.13
N TRP A 52 1.04 -0.36 -8.91
CA TRP A 52 -0.05 -0.84 -9.75
C TRP A 52 0.41 -1.85 -10.79
N SER A 53 1.44 -1.49 -11.58
CA SER A 53 1.95 -2.33 -12.66
C SER A 53 2.52 -3.65 -12.16
N THR A 54 3.25 -3.63 -11.04
CA THR A 54 3.80 -4.85 -10.45
C THR A 54 2.70 -5.74 -9.87
N GLN A 55 1.68 -5.17 -9.22
CA GLN A 55 0.58 -5.96 -8.65
C GLN A 55 -0.25 -6.65 -9.73
N ILE A 56 -0.57 -5.95 -10.83
CA ILE A 56 -1.26 -6.56 -11.98
C ILE A 56 -0.36 -7.60 -12.66
N GLY A 57 0.93 -7.30 -12.82
CA GLY A 57 1.88 -8.22 -13.42
C GLY A 57 2.01 -9.54 -12.67
N VAL A 58 2.11 -9.51 -11.32
CA VAL A 58 2.19 -10.75 -10.54
C VAL A 58 0.86 -11.51 -10.50
N ALA A 59 -0.28 -10.83 -10.59
CA ALA A 59 -1.58 -11.49 -10.71
C ALA A 59 -1.70 -12.28 -12.02
N GLN A 60 -1.29 -11.67 -13.13
CA GLN A 60 -1.23 -12.33 -14.44
C GLN A 60 -0.24 -13.49 -14.46
N GLU A 61 0.97 -13.27 -13.93
CA GLU A 61 2.01 -14.31 -13.86
C GLU A 61 1.55 -15.52 -13.04
N ALA A 62 0.88 -15.29 -11.90
CA ALA A 62 0.37 -16.37 -11.07
C ALA A 62 -0.67 -17.24 -11.79
N LEU A 63 -1.56 -16.63 -12.60
CA LEU A 63 -2.53 -17.32 -13.44
C LEU A 63 -1.84 -18.13 -14.55
N LEU A 64 -0.89 -17.51 -15.26
CA LEU A 64 -0.16 -18.16 -16.34
C LEU A 64 0.61 -19.42 -15.89
N LYS A 65 1.15 -19.44 -14.68
CA LYS A 65 1.88 -20.59 -14.12
C LYS A 65 1.02 -21.85 -13.96
N ILE A 66 -0.29 -21.71 -13.95
CA ILE A 66 -1.23 -22.84 -13.80
C ILE A 66 -2.16 -22.98 -15.02
N ASP A 67 -1.80 -22.37 -16.15
CA ASP A 67 -2.64 -22.30 -17.36
C ASP A 67 -4.09 -21.83 -17.04
N GLY A 68 -4.24 -20.96 -16.02
CA GLY A 68 -5.50 -20.42 -15.53
C GLY A 68 -5.88 -19.12 -16.20
N THR A 69 -7.16 -18.76 -16.09
CA THR A 69 -7.73 -17.50 -16.57
C THR A 69 -8.45 -16.75 -15.45
N TYR A 70 -8.86 -15.52 -15.71
CA TYR A 70 -9.64 -14.74 -14.72
C TYR A 70 -10.99 -15.39 -14.38
N GLU A 71 -11.54 -16.21 -15.28
CA GLU A 71 -12.80 -16.96 -15.06
C GLU A 71 -12.65 -18.07 -14.01
N ASP A 72 -11.40 -18.49 -13.72
CA ASP A 72 -11.10 -19.47 -12.69
C ASP A 72 -11.06 -18.87 -11.27
N ILE A 73 -11.19 -17.54 -11.13
CA ILE A 73 -11.13 -16.84 -9.85
C ILE A 73 -12.54 -16.65 -9.28
N ASP A 74 -12.80 -17.23 -8.11
CA ASP A 74 -14.05 -17.08 -7.37
C ASP A 74 -14.10 -15.80 -6.53
N ALA A 75 -12.97 -15.41 -5.94
CA ALA A 75 -12.86 -14.24 -5.08
C ALA A 75 -11.42 -13.69 -5.05
N ILE A 76 -11.30 -12.40 -4.70
CA ILE A 76 -10.02 -11.73 -4.50
C ILE A 76 -9.93 -11.22 -3.06
N GLY A 77 -8.88 -11.61 -2.34
CA GLY A 77 -8.50 -11.03 -1.07
C GLY A 77 -7.34 -10.05 -1.28
N ILE A 78 -7.39 -8.89 -0.62
CA ILE A 78 -6.36 -7.86 -0.75
C ILE A 78 -5.82 -7.51 0.62
N THR A 79 -4.50 -7.52 0.78
CA THR A 79 -3.81 -6.86 1.90
C THR A 79 -3.00 -5.70 1.39
N ASN A 80 -3.06 -4.58 2.12
CA ASN A 80 -2.44 -3.33 1.72
C ASN A 80 -1.09 -3.09 2.41
N GLN A 81 -0.38 -2.08 1.95
CA GLN A 81 0.72 -1.44 2.66
C GLN A 81 0.13 -0.34 3.57
N ARG A 82 -0.15 -0.71 4.85
CA ARG A 82 -0.83 0.18 5.80
C ARG A 82 -0.09 1.50 5.97
N GLU A 83 -0.85 2.60 6.12
CA GLU A 83 -0.38 3.98 6.37
C GLU A 83 0.49 4.58 5.25
N THR A 84 0.78 3.85 4.19
CA THR A 84 1.34 4.44 2.97
C THR A 84 0.24 5.24 2.27
N THR A 85 0.50 6.53 2.04
CA THR A 85 -0.51 7.48 1.59
C THR A 85 -0.37 7.75 0.10
N VAL A 86 -1.46 7.51 -0.65
CA VAL A 86 -1.58 7.84 -2.08
C VAL A 86 -2.73 8.83 -2.26
N VAL A 87 -2.49 9.88 -3.03
CA VAL A 87 -3.52 10.84 -3.46
C VAL A 87 -3.51 10.91 -4.99
N TRP A 88 -4.68 10.84 -5.60
CA TRP A 88 -4.81 10.88 -7.05
C TRP A 88 -5.96 11.81 -7.48
N ASP A 89 -5.86 12.32 -8.70
CA ASP A 89 -6.94 13.07 -9.31
C ASP A 89 -8.09 12.11 -9.65
N ARG A 90 -9.29 12.40 -9.13
CA ARG A 90 -10.45 11.50 -9.32
C ARG A 90 -10.97 11.43 -10.76
N HIS A 91 -10.62 12.39 -11.60
CA HIS A 91 -11.11 12.46 -12.98
C HIS A 91 -10.13 11.79 -13.95
N THR A 92 -8.83 11.94 -13.71
CA THR A 92 -7.79 11.35 -14.56
C THR A 92 -7.28 10.00 -14.06
N GLY A 93 -7.37 9.75 -12.74
CA GLY A 93 -6.77 8.60 -12.08
C GLY A 93 -5.26 8.75 -11.83
N GLU A 94 -4.66 9.87 -12.25
CA GLU A 94 -3.23 10.11 -12.08
C GLU A 94 -2.86 10.47 -10.65
N PRO A 95 -1.77 9.89 -10.09
CA PRO A 95 -1.26 10.30 -8.79
C PRO A 95 -0.81 11.75 -8.82
N VAL A 96 -1.16 12.53 -7.80
CA VAL A 96 -0.72 13.94 -7.68
C VAL A 96 0.69 14.05 -7.12
N TYR A 97 1.15 13.01 -6.44
CA TYR A 97 2.48 12.89 -5.84
C TYR A 97 2.84 11.41 -5.65
N ASN A 98 4.14 11.11 -5.45
CA ASN A 98 4.56 9.78 -5.04
C ASN A 98 3.87 9.33 -3.74
N ALA A 99 3.64 8.04 -3.60
CA ALA A 99 3.14 7.46 -2.36
C ALA A 99 4.12 7.74 -1.21
N ILE A 100 3.66 8.42 -0.16
CA ILE A 100 4.48 8.65 1.04
C ILE A 100 4.39 7.42 1.93
N VAL A 101 5.51 6.70 2.06
CA VAL A 101 5.56 5.40 2.74
C VAL A 101 5.41 5.57 4.26
N TRP A 102 4.87 4.55 4.92
CA TRP A 102 4.69 4.52 6.37
C TRP A 102 5.97 4.79 7.18
N GLN A 103 7.14 4.43 6.63
CA GLN A 103 8.47 4.68 7.24
C GLN A 103 8.93 6.13 7.14
N CYS A 104 8.29 6.94 6.28
CA CYS A 104 8.74 8.29 5.97
C CYS A 104 8.62 9.22 7.18
N ARG A 105 9.69 9.96 7.47
CA ARG A 105 9.80 10.87 8.62
C ARG A 105 9.59 12.35 8.27
N ARG A 106 9.21 12.70 7.03
CA ARG A 106 9.08 14.10 6.56
C ARG A 106 8.11 14.96 7.38
N THR A 107 7.13 14.35 8.04
CA THR A 107 6.15 15.06 8.85
C THR A 107 6.47 15.03 10.36
N ALA A 108 7.69 14.59 10.75
CA ALA A 108 8.07 14.46 12.15
C ALA A 108 8.02 15.81 12.89
N GLU A 109 8.60 16.86 12.30
CA GLU A 109 8.60 18.22 12.89
C GLU A 109 7.16 18.72 13.11
N TYR A 110 6.26 18.49 12.14
CA TYR A 110 4.85 18.85 12.31
C TYR A 110 4.20 18.08 13.47
N CYS A 111 4.48 16.79 13.58
CA CYS A 111 3.99 15.97 14.70
C CYS A 111 4.50 16.48 16.05
N ASP A 112 5.76 16.85 16.14
CA ASP A 112 6.36 17.39 17.36
C ASP A 112 5.71 18.73 17.75
N GLY A 113 5.46 19.62 16.79
CA GLY A 113 4.72 20.85 17.03
C GLY A 113 3.28 20.64 17.51
N LEU A 114 2.59 19.55 17.09
CA LEU A 114 1.28 19.18 17.62
C LEU A 114 1.37 18.71 19.08
N LYS A 115 2.41 17.95 19.43
CA LYS A 115 2.66 17.50 20.83
C LYS A 115 2.98 18.68 21.74
N GLU A 116 3.82 19.60 21.30
CA GLU A 116 4.13 20.85 22.04
C GLU A 116 2.88 21.68 22.33
N LYS A 117 1.87 21.64 21.47
CA LYS A 117 0.56 22.27 21.68
C LYS A 117 -0.35 21.48 22.63
N GLY A 118 0.11 20.37 23.20
CA GLY A 118 -0.64 19.53 24.15
C GLY A 118 -1.81 18.76 23.53
N LEU A 119 -1.79 18.48 22.23
CA LEU A 119 -2.91 17.86 21.52
C LEU A 119 -2.96 16.33 21.64
N GLU A 120 -1.99 15.68 22.29
CA GLU A 120 -1.89 14.22 22.37
C GLU A 120 -3.12 13.55 22.99
N ALA A 121 -3.63 14.11 24.10
CA ALA A 121 -4.83 13.57 24.78
C ALA A 121 -6.08 13.65 23.86
N SER A 122 -6.22 14.74 23.10
CA SER A 122 -7.32 14.91 22.15
C SER A 122 -7.24 13.93 20.98
N PHE A 123 -6.05 13.75 20.41
CA PHE A 123 -5.81 12.75 19.34
C PHE A 123 -6.13 11.34 19.84
N ARG A 124 -5.57 10.96 20.99
CA ARG A 124 -5.79 9.64 21.56
C ARG A 124 -7.26 9.36 21.87
N SER A 125 -7.99 10.33 22.44
CA SER A 125 -9.40 10.15 22.78
C SER A 125 -10.30 9.99 21.55
N LYS A 126 -9.96 10.67 20.41
CA LYS A 126 -10.76 10.65 19.19
C LYS A 126 -10.42 9.51 18.25
N THR A 127 -9.17 9.06 18.23
CA THR A 127 -8.67 8.11 17.23
C THR A 127 -8.12 6.81 17.82
N GLY A 128 -7.79 6.79 19.10
CA GLY A 128 -7.02 5.71 19.73
C GLY A 128 -5.54 5.70 19.38
N LEU A 129 -5.07 6.62 18.53
CA LEU A 129 -3.73 6.65 17.97
C LEU A 129 -2.84 7.72 18.65
N LEU A 130 -1.54 7.60 18.43
CA LEU A 130 -0.54 8.60 18.82
C LEU A 130 -0.38 9.66 17.73
N ILE A 131 0.23 10.80 18.06
CA ILE A 131 0.72 11.76 17.08
C ILE A 131 2.09 11.26 16.60
N ASP A 132 2.13 10.71 15.38
CA ASP A 132 3.36 10.16 14.80
C ASP A 132 3.33 10.27 13.27
N PRO A 133 4.47 10.55 12.59
CA PRO A 133 4.56 10.59 11.14
C PRO A 133 4.24 9.25 10.45
N TYR A 134 4.17 8.16 11.19
CA TYR A 134 3.71 6.87 10.68
C TYR A 134 2.31 6.95 10.07
N PHE A 135 1.37 7.68 10.70
CA PHE A 135 -0.03 7.72 10.31
C PHE A 135 -0.29 8.64 9.10
N SER A 136 -1.35 8.32 8.35
CA SER A 136 -1.67 8.94 7.06
C SER A 136 -2.06 10.42 7.15
N GLY A 137 -2.64 10.87 8.27
CA GLY A 137 -3.21 12.23 8.38
C GLY A 137 -2.21 13.36 8.12
N THR A 138 -1.00 13.26 8.70
CA THR A 138 0.03 14.29 8.51
C THR A 138 0.67 14.24 7.12
N LYS A 139 0.74 13.06 6.50
CA LYS A 139 1.20 12.88 5.12
C LYS A 139 0.23 13.48 4.13
N LEU A 140 -1.09 13.26 4.34
CA LEU A 140 -2.13 13.87 3.52
C LEU A 140 -2.06 15.40 3.60
N ARG A 141 -1.94 15.96 4.81
CA ARG A 141 -1.74 17.40 5.00
C ARG A 141 -0.53 17.90 4.19
N TRP A 142 0.60 17.22 4.29
CA TRP A 142 1.83 17.58 3.59
C TRP A 142 1.67 17.61 2.06
N ILE A 143 0.91 16.67 1.49
CA ILE A 143 0.65 16.62 0.04
C ILE A 143 -0.24 17.80 -0.40
N LEU A 144 -1.16 18.27 0.45
CA LEU A 144 -2.15 19.28 0.11
C LEU A 144 -1.68 20.74 0.35
N GLU A 145 -0.57 20.96 1.03
CA GLU A 145 0.07 22.25 1.31
C GLU A 145 1.24 22.54 0.38
#